data_f86b8b88d8833b2ede3d4d903f38e95f
#
_entry.id   f86b8b88d8833b2ede3d4d903f38e95f
#
_cell.length_a   1.000
_cell.length_b   1.000
_cell.length_c   1.000
_cell.angle_alpha   90.00
_cell.angle_beta   90.00
_cell.angle_gamma   90.00
#
_symmetry.space_group_name_H-M   'P 1'
#
loop_
_entity.id
_entity.type
_entity.pdbx_description
1 polymer ?
#
loop_
_entity_poly.entity_id
_entity_poly.type
_entity_poly.pdbx_seq_one_letter_code
_entity_poly.pdbx_strand_id
1 'polypeptide(L)'
;MVFKNKLKEPLNEEKKTLKYQVGLSMRRYFKNLDGNKPKDVFEMVMKEVEKPLLEEVMIHCNWNQSEACKMLGINRGTLRTKLKFHKLI
;
A
#
# COMPACT_ATOMS: atom_id res chain seq x y z
N MET A 1 2.99 -11.68 14.37
CA MET A 1 3.81 -10.49 14.08
C MET A 1 4.86 -10.31 15.16
N VAL A 2 6.06 -10.09 14.76
CA VAL A 2 7.15 -9.93 15.69
C VAL A 2 7.61 -8.48 15.68
N PHE A 3 7.79 -7.94 16.87
CA PHE A 3 8.25 -6.57 17.03
C PHE A 3 9.70 -6.57 17.44
N LYS A 4 10.47 -5.79 16.76
CA LYS A 4 11.89 -5.78 16.93
C LYS A 4 12.40 -4.50 17.50
N ASN A 5 13.52 -4.60 18.13
CA ASN A 5 14.29 -3.45 18.53
C ASN A 5 14.69 -2.69 17.26
N LYS A 6 14.35 -1.42 17.22
CA LYS A 6 14.62 -0.60 16.04
C LYS A 6 16.10 -0.36 15.80
N LEU A 7 16.93 -0.60 16.80
CA LEU A 7 18.37 -0.40 16.70
C LEU A 7 19.08 -1.59 16.09
N LYS A 8 18.40 -2.72 15.93
CA LYS A 8 18.98 -3.91 15.34
C LYS A 8 18.61 -4.05 13.90
N GLU A 9 19.49 -4.68 13.14
CA GLU A 9 19.18 -5.05 11.77
C GLU A 9 17.99 -6.00 11.76
N PRO A 10 17.01 -5.78 10.91
CA PRO A 10 15.88 -6.70 10.83
C PRO A 10 16.31 -8.03 10.22
N LEU A 11 15.65 -9.09 10.61
CA LEU A 11 15.85 -10.39 10.03
C LEU A 11 15.34 -10.42 8.61
N ASN A 12 15.80 -11.39 7.82
CA ASN A 12 15.37 -11.49 6.44
C ASN A 12 13.84 -11.55 6.29
N GLU A 13 13.18 -12.27 7.21
CA GLU A 13 11.71 -12.35 7.18
C GLU A 13 11.07 -10.97 7.40
N GLU A 14 11.65 -10.17 8.29
CA GLU A 14 11.14 -8.82 8.54
C GLU A 14 11.33 -7.90 7.34
N LYS A 15 12.43 -8.08 6.60
CA LYS A 15 12.70 -7.28 5.40
C LYS A 15 11.69 -7.53 4.29
N LYS A 16 10.98 -8.66 4.35
CA LYS A 16 9.95 -9.01 3.38
C LYS A 16 8.59 -8.43 3.73
N THR A 17 8.44 -7.84 4.91
CA THR A 17 7.14 -7.31 5.31
C THR A 17 6.83 -6.00 4.61
N LEU A 18 5.54 -5.76 4.41
CA LEU A 18 5.08 -4.49 3.86
C LEU A 18 5.52 -3.33 4.76
N LYS A 19 5.40 -3.53 6.07
CA LYS A 19 5.81 -2.54 7.05
C LYS A 19 7.26 -2.10 6.82
N TYR A 20 8.16 -3.06 6.67
CA TYR A 20 9.57 -2.76 6.46
C TYR A 20 9.77 -2.01 5.15
N GLN A 21 9.13 -2.47 4.08
CA GLN A 21 9.28 -1.85 2.76
C GLN A 21 8.77 -0.42 2.73
N VAL A 22 7.65 -0.16 3.39
CA VAL A 22 7.12 1.21 3.47
C VAL A 22 8.11 2.11 4.21
N GLY A 23 8.63 1.63 5.34
CA GLY A 23 9.63 2.40 6.10
C GLY A 23 10.86 2.73 5.27
N LEU A 24 11.35 1.75 4.54
CA LEU A 24 12.52 1.94 3.69
C LEU A 24 12.24 2.95 2.58
N SER A 25 11.08 2.84 1.94
CA SER A 25 10.67 3.77 0.89
C SER A 25 10.57 5.19 1.41
N MET A 26 10.03 5.36 2.62
CA MET A 26 9.90 6.69 3.22
C MET A 26 11.25 7.29 3.53
N ARG A 27 12.18 6.50 4.02
CA ARG A 27 13.54 7.01 4.29
C ARG A 27 14.20 7.49 3.00
N ARG A 28 14.04 6.76 1.92
CA ARG A 28 14.56 7.16 0.61
C ARG A 28 13.91 8.45 0.12
N TYR A 29 12.61 8.54 0.29
CA TYR A 29 11.85 9.71 -0.13
C TYR A 29 12.38 10.97 0.57
N PHE A 30 12.54 10.90 1.89
CA PHE A 30 13.02 12.04 2.66
C PHE A 30 14.46 12.42 2.30
N LYS A 31 15.29 11.45 1.95
CA LYS A 31 16.66 11.72 1.54
C LYS A 31 16.74 12.45 0.21
N ASN A 32 15.77 12.23 -0.66
CA ASN A 32 15.82 12.73 -2.04
C ASN A 32 14.93 13.94 -2.28
N LEU A 33 14.64 14.70 -1.24
CA LEU A 33 13.75 15.86 -1.38
C LEU A 33 14.40 17.05 -2.09
N ASP A 34 15.73 17.14 -2.04
CA ASP A 34 16.47 18.24 -2.68
C ASP A 34 15.94 19.63 -2.31
N GLY A 35 15.68 19.83 -1.01
CA GLY A 35 15.17 21.09 -0.51
C GLY A 35 13.67 21.30 -0.66
N ASN A 36 12.98 20.40 -1.33
CA ASN A 36 11.52 20.44 -1.42
C ASN A 36 10.92 20.02 -0.10
N LYS A 37 9.78 20.61 0.24
CA LYS A 37 9.07 20.24 1.46
C LYS A 37 8.12 19.08 1.17
N PRO A 38 8.13 18.06 2.02
CA PRO A 38 7.16 16.96 1.84
C PRO A 38 5.75 17.49 2.02
N LYS A 39 4.84 17.01 1.18
CA LYS A 39 3.44 17.42 1.19
C LYS A 39 2.57 16.26 0.77
N ASP A 40 1.41 16.15 1.41
CA ASP A 40 0.42 15.13 1.07
C ASP A 40 0.99 13.72 1.06
N VAL A 41 1.91 13.45 1.99
CA VAL A 41 2.64 12.18 2.04
C VAL A 41 1.72 11.00 2.27
N PHE A 42 0.73 11.16 3.16
CA PHE A 42 -0.19 10.06 3.44
C PHE A 42 -0.90 9.60 2.17
N GLU A 43 -1.48 10.56 1.44
CA GLU A 43 -2.20 10.24 0.21
C GLU A 43 -1.28 9.63 -0.84
N MET A 44 -0.08 10.16 -0.96
CA MET A 44 0.90 9.63 -1.89
C MET A 44 1.20 8.16 -1.61
N VAL A 45 1.45 7.83 -0.36
CA VAL A 45 1.77 6.45 0.02
C VAL A 45 0.56 5.54 -0.16
N MET A 46 -0.62 6.01 0.24
CA MET A 46 -1.82 5.18 0.12
C MET A 46 -2.14 4.86 -1.33
N LYS A 47 -1.94 5.79 -2.24
CA LYS A 47 -2.17 5.53 -3.66
C LYS A 47 -1.21 4.50 -4.22
N GLU A 48 0.04 4.55 -3.77
CA GLU A 48 1.04 3.56 -4.19
C GLU A 48 0.68 2.16 -3.71
N VAL A 49 0.16 2.06 -2.50
CA VAL A 49 -0.21 0.77 -1.91
C VAL A 49 -1.53 0.26 -2.47
N GLU A 50 -2.49 1.15 -2.71
CA GLU A 50 -3.82 0.76 -3.16
C GLU A 50 -3.83 0.01 -4.48
N LYS A 51 -3.08 0.49 -5.44
CA LYS A 51 -3.13 -0.12 -6.77
C LYS A 51 -2.78 -1.60 -6.77
N PRO A 52 -1.61 -2.00 -6.27
CA PRO A 52 -1.30 -3.43 -6.25
C PRO A 52 -2.23 -4.23 -5.33
N LEU A 53 -2.68 -3.61 -4.22
CA LEU A 53 -3.62 -4.28 -3.33
C LEU A 53 -4.93 -4.61 -4.05
N LEU A 54 -5.51 -3.62 -4.70
CA LEU A 54 -6.76 -3.80 -5.42
C LEU A 54 -6.62 -4.78 -6.57
N GLU A 55 -5.53 -4.65 -7.31
CA GLU A 55 -5.27 -5.53 -8.45
C GLU A 55 -5.20 -6.98 -8.03
N GLU A 56 -4.44 -7.28 -6.97
CA GLU A 56 -4.31 -8.66 -6.50
C GLU A 56 -5.62 -9.21 -5.97
N VAL A 57 -6.38 -8.39 -5.25
CA VAL A 57 -7.68 -8.84 -4.76
C VAL A 57 -8.64 -9.11 -5.91
N MET A 58 -8.67 -8.23 -6.91
CA MET A 58 -9.57 -8.41 -8.05
C MET A 58 -9.21 -9.66 -8.85
N ILE A 59 -7.92 -9.92 -9.04
CA ILE A 59 -7.49 -11.14 -9.70
C ILE A 59 -7.94 -12.36 -8.91
N HIS A 60 -7.73 -12.34 -7.59
CA HIS A 60 -8.13 -13.44 -6.73
C HIS A 60 -9.62 -13.71 -6.79
N CYS A 61 -10.42 -12.67 -6.93
CA CYS A 61 -11.89 -12.78 -6.99
C CYS A 61 -12.43 -12.93 -8.41
N ASN A 62 -11.57 -13.14 -9.41
CA ASN A 62 -11.97 -13.21 -10.80
C ASN A 62 -12.80 -11.99 -11.22
N TRP A 63 -12.41 -10.82 -10.69
CA TRP A 63 -13.03 -9.52 -10.97
C TRP A 63 -14.49 -9.42 -10.52
N ASN A 64 -14.87 -10.26 -9.57
CA ASN A 64 -16.18 -10.17 -8.95
C ASN A 64 -16.16 -9.09 -7.86
N GLN A 65 -16.79 -7.96 -8.15
CA GLN A 65 -16.74 -6.81 -7.25
C GLN A 65 -17.40 -7.07 -5.91
N SER A 66 -18.49 -7.87 -5.88
CA SER A 66 -19.16 -8.18 -4.62
C SER A 66 -18.25 -8.95 -3.68
N GLU A 67 -17.54 -9.93 -4.22
CA GLU A 67 -16.58 -10.72 -3.42
C GLU A 67 -15.40 -9.85 -2.95
N ALA A 68 -14.92 -9.00 -3.84
CA ALA A 68 -13.80 -8.12 -3.51
C ALA A 68 -14.18 -7.16 -2.37
N CYS A 69 -15.40 -6.63 -2.39
CA CYS A 69 -15.87 -5.76 -1.31
C CYS A 69 -15.84 -6.46 0.04
N LYS A 70 -16.30 -7.71 0.07
CA LYS A 70 -16.28 -8.49 1.32
C LYS A 70 -14.85 -8.73 1.78
N MET A 71 -13.99 -9.10 0.85
CA MET A 71 -12.61 -9.40 1.17
C MET A 71 -11.86 -8.18 1.67
N LEU A 72 -12.08 -7.04 1.04
CA LEU A 72 -11.43 -5.79 1.41
C LEU A 72 -12.06 -5.08 2.60
N GLY A 73 -13.32 -5.38 2.88
CA GLY A 73 -14.05 -4.70 3.95
C GLY A 73 -14.48 -3.28 3.59
N ILE A 74 -14.75 -3.03 2.32
CA ILE A 74 -15.21 -1.71 1.85
C ILE A 74 -16.49 -1.89 1.05
N ASN A 75 -17.24 -0.79 0.88
CA ASN A 75 -18.48 -0.85 0.13
C ASN A 75 -18.20 -0.74 -1.37
N ARG A 76 -19.22 -1.07 -2.16
CA ARG A 76 -19.09 -1.15 -3.60
C ARG A 76 -18.77 0.20 -4.25
N GLY A 77 -19.38 1.27 -3.75
CA GLY A 77 -19.10 2.61 -4.28
C GLY A 77 -17.65 3.01 -4.10
N THR A 78 -17.13 2.75 -2.89
CA THR A 78 -15.73 3.02 -2.60
C THR A 78 -14.82 2.19 -3.49
N LEU A 79 -15.12 0.90 -3.61
CA LEU A 79 -14.32 0.02 -4.46
C LEU A 79 -14.28 0.53 -5.90
N ARG A 80 -15.45 0.82 -6.47
CA ARG A 80 -15.51 1.27 -7.87
C ARG A 80 -14.77 2.58 -8.09
N THR A 81 -14.90 3.52 -7.16
CA THR A 81 -14.18 4.79 -7.25
C THR A 81 -12.67 4.56 -7.29
N LYS A 82 -12.19 3.68 -6.42
CA LYS A 82 -10.76 3.37 -6.35
C LYS A 82 -10.29 2.62 -7.59
N LEU A 83 -11.06 1.66 -8.07
CA LEU A 83 -10.71 0.92 -9.28
C LEU A 83 -10.60 1.87 -10.49
N LYS A 84 -11.54 2.80 -10.61
CA LYS A 84 -11.52 3.78 -11.70
C LYS A 84 -10.32 4.71 -11.57
N PHE A 85 -10.04 5.17 -10.36
CA PHE A 85 -8.91 6.05 -10.12
C PHE A 85 -7.61 5.39 -10.60
N HIS A 86 -7.44 4.12 -10.30
CA HIS A 86 -6.23 3.38 -10.65
C HIS A 86 -6.29 2.79 -12.07
N LYS A 87 -7.35 3.08 -12.80
CA LYS A 87 -7.55 2.61 -14.18
C LYS A 87 -7.56 1.08 -14.27
N LEU A 88 -8.14 0.45 -13.28
CA LEU A 88 -8.31 -1.00 -13.25
C LEU A 88 -9.67 -1.42 -13.83
N ILE A 89 -10.56 -0.50 -13.96
CA ILE A 89 -11.82 -0.72 -14.69
C ILE A 89 -12.13 0.50 -15.57
#